data_3d81427330465ce745b9fbe2319ca789
#
_entry.id   3d81427330465ce745b9fbe2319ca789
#
_cell.length_a   1.000
_cell.length_b   1.000
_cell.length_c   1.000
_cell.angle_alpha   90.00
_cell.angle_beta   90.00
_cell.angle_gamma   90.00
#
_symmetry.space_group_name_H-M   'P 1'
#
loop_
_entity.id
_entity.type
_entity.pdbx_description
1 polymer ?
#
loop_
_entity_poly.entity_id
_entity_poly.type
_entity_poly.pdbx_seq_one_letter_code
_entity_poly.pdbx_strand_id
1 'polypeptide(L)'
;MYETLTSTLVGNQFAMSERDITKEYKKEEFVDKLRRLADSIEGGENFRISIAGEAIYVPDRARFTIEHERGDGEHEIEFQITWEDE
;
A
#
# COMPACT_ATOMS: atom_id res chain seq x y z
N MET A 1 15.76 11.00 0.26
CA MET A 1 15.32 11.06 0.61
C MET A 1 14.99 11.08 1.37
N TYR A 2 15.00 11.03 1.80
CA TYR A 2 14.46 11.07 2.44
C TYR A 2 14.48 11.23 3.42
N GLU A 3 14.74 11.56 3.63
CA GLU A 3 14.52 11.84 4.43
C GLU A 3 14.10 12.02 5.10
N THR A 4 14.26 12.24 5.27
CA THR A 4 13.67 12.53 5.93
C THR A 4 13.24 12.56 6.67
N LEU A 5 13.51 12.78 7.00
CA LEU A 5 12.91 12.90 7.75
C LEU A 5 12.52 13.08 8.43
N THR A 6 12.77 13.32 8.58
CA THR A 6 12.21 13.59 9.23
C THR A 6 11.58 13.82 9.82
N SER A 7 11.68 14.19 9.94
CA SER A 7 10.90 14.46 10.48
C SER A 7 10.36 14.38 11.16
N THR A 8 10.53 14.56 11.37
CA THR A 8 9.87 14.53 11.92
C THR A 8 9.47 14.56 12.60
N LEU A 9 9.69 14.87 12.86
CA LEU A 9 9.15 15.02 13.42
C LEU A 9 8.59 15.30 13.92
N VAL A 10 8.67 15.49 14.04
CA VAL A 10 8.00 15.82 14.45
C VAL A 10 7.11 16.07 14.80
N GLY A 11 6.79 16.16 14.91
CA GLY A 11 5.87 16.40 15.13
C GLY A 11 4.94 16.16 15.25
N ASN A 12 4.69 15.96 15.14
CA ASN A 12 3.79 15.60 15.13
C ASN A 12 3.38 14.81 15.31
N GLN A 13 3.41 14.61 15.72
CA GLN A 13 2.95 13.65 15.83
C GLN A 13 1.69 13.21 16.05
N PHE A 14 1.06 13.48 16.41
CA PHE A 14 -0.22 13.09 16.42
C PHE A 14 -0.69 12.97 15.09
N ALA A 15 -0.28 13.69 14.42
CA ALA A 15 -0.53 13.50 13.04
C ALA A 15 -0.20 12.10 12.67
N MET A 16 -0.87 11.58 11.70
CA MET A 16 -0.50 10.31 11.17
C MET A 16 0.92 10.40 10.72
N SER A 17 1.73 9.53 11.22
CA SER A 17 3.11 9.50 10.76
C SER A 17 3.13 9.02 9.33
N GLU A 18 4.04 9.56 8.57
CA GLU A 18 4.25 9.09 7.22
C GLU A 18 4.88 7.73 7.23
N ARG A 19 4.54 6.95 6.23
CA ARG A 19 5.00 5.58 6.18
C ARG A 19 5.19 5.15 4.73
N ASP A 20 6.35 4.61 4.45
CA ASP A 20 6.65 4.08 3.12
C ASP A 20 7.48 2.83 3.36
N ILE A 21 6.82 1.68 3.36
CA ILE A 21 7.47 0.44 3.73
C ILE A 21 7.18 -0.62 2.70
N THR A 22 8.21 -1.40 2.39
CA THR A 22 8.11 -2.51 1.45
C THR A 22 8.49 -3.78 2.19
N LYS A 23 7.75 -4.83 1.93
CA LYS A 23 8.06 -6.13 2.48
C LYS A 23 8.05 -7.16 1.36
N GLU A 24 9.07 -7.99 1.35
CA GLU A 24 9.17 -9.06 0.37
C GLU A 24 8.48 -10.31 0.89
N TYR A 25 7.75 -11.00 0.00
CA TYR A 25 7.00 -12.20 0.35
C TYR A 25 7.40 -13.34 -0.55
N LYS A 26 7.27 -14.55 -0.04
CA LYS A 26 7.38 -15.73 -0.90
C LYS A 26 6.22 -15.73 -1.89
N LYS A 27 6.44 -16.36 -3.03
CA LYS A 27 5.44 -16.35 -4.08
C LYS A 27 4.07 -16.83 -3.59
N GLU A 28 4.04 -17.90 -2.80
CA GLU A 28 2.78 -18.46 -2.32
C GLU A 28 2.03 -17.48 -1.43
N GLU A 29 2.77 -16.78 -0.57
CA GLU A 29 2.15 -15.78 0.30
C GLU A 29 1.64 -14.60 -0.50
N PHE A 30 2.41 -14.21 -1.51
CA PHE A 30 2.05 -13.10 -2.37
C PHE A 30 0.75 -13.42 -3.12
N VAL A 31 0.67 -14.61 -3.70
CA VAL A 31 -0.53 -15.05 -4.41
C VAL A 31 -1.73 -15.07 -3.49
N ASP A 32 -1.56 -15.57 -2.28
CA ASP A 32 -2.65 -15.64 -1.32
C ASP A 32 -3.18 -14.25 -0.97
N LYS A 33 -2.27 -13.30 -0.76
CA LYS A 33 -2.67 -11.93 -0.47
C LYS A 33 -3.40 -11.31 -1.63
N LEU A 34 -2.94 -11.55 -2.85
CA LEU A 34 -3.59 -11.03 -4.05
C LEU A 34 -5.01 -11.58 -4.18
N ARG A 35 -5.20 -12.87 -3.90
CA ARG A 35 -6.52 -13.47 -4.01
C ARG A 35 -7.48 -12.87 -3.00
N ARG A 36 -7.03 -12.70 -1.76
CA ARG A 36 -7.88 -12.11 -0.74
C ARG A 36 -8.21 -10.67 -1.05
N LEU A 37 -7.25 -9.94 -1.60
CA LEU A 37 -7.46 -8.56 -2.02
C LEU A 37 -8.51 -8.50 -3.11
N ALA A 38 -8.38 -9.35 -4.12
CA ALA A 38 -9.31 -9.38 -5.23
C ALA A 38 -10.72 -9.70 -4.75
N ASP A 39 -10.85 -10.67 -3.86
CA ASP A 39 -12.16 -11.04 -3.32
C ASP A 39 -12.80 -9.89 -2.57
N SER A 40 -12.01 -9.17 -1.77
CA SER A 40 -12.52 -8.05 -1.00
C SER A 40 -13.00 -6.92 -1.91
N ILE A 41 -12.22 -6.62 -2.93
CA ILE A 41 -12.59 -5.58 -3.88
C ILE A 41 -13.86 -5.97 -4.63
N GLU A 42 -13.92 -7.21 -5.07
CA GLU A 42 -15.07 -7.69 -5.83
C GLU A 42 -16.33 -7.67 -4.98
N GLY A 43 -16.20 -7.92 -3.69
CA GLY A 43 -17.34 -7.91 -2.79
C GLY A 43 -17.96 -6.54 -2.57
N GLY A 44 -17.26 -5.48 -2.96
CA GLY A 44 -17.80 -4.14 -2.89
C GLY A 44 -17.91 -3.59 -1.49
N GLU A 45 -17.14 -4.11 -0.57
CA GLU A 45 -17.14 -3.66 0.81
C GLU A 45 -15.81 -3.00 1.13
N ASN A 46 -15.82 -2.14 2.15
CA ASN A 46 -14.56 -1.69 2.71
C ASN A 46 -13.80 -2.88 3.20
N PHE A 47 -12.51 -2.92 2.97
CA PHE A 47 -11.73 -4.07 3.39
C PHE A 47 -10.50 -3.62 4.17
N ARG A 48 -9.94 -4.57 4.88
CA ARG A 48 -8.76 -4.34 5.68
C ARG A 48 -7.64 -5.25 5.20
N ILE A 49 -6.45 -4.70 5.11
CA ILE A 49 -5.26 -5.48 4.78
C ILE A 49 -4.18 -5.13 5.79
N SER A 50 -3.41 -6.12 6.21
CA SER A 50 -2.28 -5.92 7.11
C SER A 50 -1.00 -5.95 6.32
N ILE A 51 -0.20 -4.92 6.47
CA ILE A 51 1.09 -4.81 5.80
C ILE A 51 2.14 -4.47 6.84
N ALA A 52 3.12 -5.36 6.98
CA ALA A 52 4.23 -5.14 7.90
C ALA A 52 3.75 -4.71 9.28
N GLY A 53 2.75 -5.41 9.80
CA GLY A 53 2.29 -5.22 11.16
C GLY A 53 1.25 -4.14 11.37
N GLU A 54 0.86 -3.44 10.33
CA GLU A 54 -0.15 -2.41 10.47
C GLU A 54 -1.40 -2.77 9.67
N ALA A 55 -2.56 -2.61 10.28
CA ALA A 55 -3.83 -2.85 9.62
C ALA A 55 -4.28 -1.58 8.92
N ILE A 56 -4.61 -1.71 7.66
CA ILE A 56 -5.01 -0.58 6.82
C ILE A 56 -6.41 -0.84 6.31
N TYR A 57 -7.30 0.14 6.53
CA TYR A 57 -8.68 0.04 6.07
C TYR A 57 -8.82 0.83 4.78
N VAL A 58 -9.30 0.17 3.74
CA VAL A 58 -9.39 0.76 2.41
C VAL A 58 -10.83 1.17 2.15
N PRO A 59 -11.08 2.45 1.89
CA PRO A 59 -12.45 2.92 1.69
C PRO A 59 -12.96 2.62 0.28
N ASP A 60 -14.26 2.64 0.13
CA ASP A 60 -14.89 2.42 -1.17
C ASP A 60 -14.46 3.42 -2.22
N ARG A 61 -14.06 4.62 -1.81
CA ARG A 61 -13.69 5.68 -2.75
C ARG A 61 -12.30 5.50 -3.32
N ALA A 62 -11.59 4.44 -2.92
CA ALA A 62 -10.24 4.22 -3.41
C ALA A 62 -10.24 4.03 -4.92
N ARG A 63 -9.14 4.44 -5.55
CA ARG A 63 -8.96 4.28 -6.99
C ARG A 63 -7.97 3.16 -7.23
N PHE A 64 -8.14 2.50 -8.36
CA PHE A 64 -7.34 1.33 -8.70
C PHE A 64 -6.60 1.58 -9.99
N THR A 65 -5.28 1.40 -9.98
CA THR A 65 -4.46 1.56 -11.18
C THR A 65 -3.42 0.46 -11.23
N ILE A 66 -2.94 0.18 -12.42
CA ILE A 66 -1.84 -0.75 -12.62
C ILE A 66 -0.77 -0.01 -13.39
N GLU A 67 0.45 -0.06 -12.90
CA GLU A 67 1.55 0.65 -13.51
C GLU A 67 2.65 -0.32 -13.91
N HIS A 68 3.24 -0.06 -15.07
CA HIS A 68 4.45 -0.75 -15.50
C HIS A 68 5.53 0.29 -15.71
N GLU A 69 6.67 0.07 -15.12
CA GLU A 69 7.80 0.97 -15.24
C GLU A 69 9.02 0.17 -15.67
N ARG A 70 9.81 0.75 -16.55
CA ARG A 70 10.99 0.09 -17.08
C ARG A 70 12.10 1.11 -17.27
N GLY A 71 13.32 0.77 -16.85
CA GLY A 71 14.46 1.62 -17.01
C GLY A 71 15.71 0.93 -16.50
N ASP A 72 16.83 1.20 -17.12
CA ASP A 72 18.14 0.70 -16.69
C ASP A 72 18.17 -0.82 -16.50
N GLY A 73 17.43 -1.54 -17.34
CA GLY A 73 17.43 -2.99 -17.27
C GLY A 73 16.53 -3.56 -16.19
N GLU A 74 15.78 -2.70 -15.49
CA GLU A 74 14.89 -3.15 -14.43
C GLU A 74 13.44 -2.96 -14.83
N HIS A 75 12.58 -3.83 -14.33
CA HIS A 75 11.15 -3.77 -14.62
C HIS A 75 10.37 -3.83 -13.33
N GLU A 76 9.27 -3.07 -13.30
CA GLU A 76 8.39 -3.07 -12.13
C GLU A 76 6.94 -3.04 -12.61
N ILE A 77 6.12 -3.86 -11.95
CA ILE A 77 4.67 -3.82 -12.14
C ILE A 77 4.06 -3.54 -10.79
N GLU A 78 3.20 -2.51 -10.70
CA GLU A 78 2.55 -2.14 -9.45
C GLU A 78 1.05 -2.17 -9.62
N PHE A 79 0.38 -2.81 -8.66
CA PHE A 79 -1.05 -2.71 -8.53
C PHE A 79 -1.30 -1.71 -7.41
N GLN A 80 -1.90 -0.57 -7.74
CA GLN A 80 -2.00 0.56 -6.83
C GLN A 80 -3.43 0.79 -6.40
N ILE A 81 -3.61 1.02 -5.12
CA ILE A 81 -4.89 1.38 -4.55
C ILE A 81 -4.64 2.67 -3.78
N THR A 82 -5.26 3.76 -4.22
CA THR A 82 -4.96 5.06 -3.65
C THR A 82 -6.22 5.80 -3.24
N TRP A 83 -6.11 6.54 -2.14
CA TRP A 83 -7.19 7.37 -1.66
C TRP A 83 -6.59 8.46 -0.78
N GLU A 84 -7.38 9.47 -0.48
CA GLU A 84 -6.97 10.55 0.39
C GLU A 84 -7.81 10.52 1.65
N ASP A 85 -7.24 10.97 2.76
CA ASP A 85 -7.96 11.10 4.01
C ASP A 85 -9.06 12.14 3.85
N GLU A 86 -10.14 11.95 4.56
CA GLU A 86 -11.25 12.90 4.53
C GLU A 86 -11.01 14.08 5.42
#